data_d48b508255ab95fc294f4c3b902632af
#
_entry.id   d48b508255ab95fc294f4c3b902632af
#
_cell.length_a   1.000
_cell.length_b   1.000
_cell.length_c   1.000
_cell.angle_alpha   90.00
_cell.angle_beta   90.00
_cell.angle_gamma   90.00
#
_symmetry.space_group_name_H-M   'P 1'
#
loop_
_entity.id
_entity.type
_entity.pdbx_description
1 polymer ?
#
loop_
_entity_poly.entity_id
_entity_poly.type
_entity_poly.pdbx_seq_one_letter_code
_entity_poly.pdbx_strand_id
1 'polypeptide(L)'
;CEPGQAKLTRGYRLRSRYILHTPGPVWQGGGMGEPAILASCYRSCLTLAAEHNIRTLDFSSISTGIYGYPLPLAATVALRTIMAFLADHPIPERVRMVCHSEAAAAVYRQTWNLWYAEEKDQRL
;
A
#
# COMPACT_ATOMS: atom_id res chain seq x y z
N CYS A 1 3.15 -12.66 12.98
CA CYS A 1 2.35 -11.58 12.38
C CYS A 1 1.26 -12.16 11.50
N GLU A 2 0.02 -11.85 11.78
CA GLU A 2 -1.12 -12.35 11.01
C GLU A 2 -1.32 -11.54 9.73
N PRO A 3 -1.97 -12.12 8.69
CA PRO A 3 -2.29 -11.35 7.49
C PRO A 3 -3.07 -10.07 7.81
N GLY A 4 -2.63 -8.95 7.23
CA GLY A 4 -3.22 -7.64 7.49
C GLY A 4 -2.60 -6.89 8.68
N GLN A 5 -1.77 -7.54 9.48
CA GLN A 5 -1.00 -6.90 10.54
C GLN A 5 0.36 -6.46 10.02
N ALA A 6 1.04 -5.60 10.76
CA ALA A 6 2.38 -5.17 10.40
C ALA A 6 3.28 -5.15 11.64
N LYS A 7 4.58 -5.36 11.39
CA LYS A 7 5.62 -5.36 12.43
C LYS A 7 6.77 -4.49 11.96
N LEU A 8 7.32 -3.70 12.88
CA LEU A 8 8.45 -2.82 12.60
C LEU A 8 9.73 -3.42 13.17
N THR A 9 10.77 -3.42 12.35
CA THR A 9 12.13 -3.77 12.77
C THR A 9 13.09 -2.69 12.30
N ARG A 10 14.31 -2.68 12.90
CA ARG A 10 15.37 -1.78 12.45
C ARG A 10 15.95 -2.28 11.14
N GLY A 11 16.44 -1.35 10.30
CA GLY A 11 17.04 -1.68 9.03
C GLY A 11 18.47 -2.22 9.10
N TYR A 12 19.11 -2.16 10.28
CA TYR A 12 20.47 -2.62 10.52
C TYR A 12 21.47 -2.07 9.49
N ARG A 13 21.96 -2.92 8.58
CA ARG A 13 22.96 -2.56 7.55
C ARG A 13 22.36 -1.92 6.30
N LEU A 14 21.01 -1.84 6.20
CA LEU A 14 20.35 -1.21 5.09
C LEU A 14 20.37 0.32 5.25
N ARG A 15 20.17 1.03 4.14
CA ARG A 15 20.08 2.50 4.16
C ARG A 15 18.82 3.00 4.88
N SER A 16 17.81 2.16 4.95
CA SER A 16 16.57 2.46 5.68
C SER A 16 16.77 2.30 7.17
N ARG A 17 16.23 3.24 7.96
CA ARG A 17 16.25 3.14 9.43
C ARG A 17 15.39 2.01 9.95
N TYR A 18 14.28 1.76 9.27
CA TYR A 18 13.26 0.79 9.68
C TYR A 18 12.80 -0.02 8.50
N ILE A 19 12.36 -1.24 8.80
CA ILE A 19 11.66 -2.10 7.83
C ILE A 19 10.30 -2.43 8.43
N LEU A 20 9.25 -2.27 7.64
CA LEU A 20 7.91 -2.69 8.01
C LEU A 20 7.59 -4.00 7.30
N HIS A 21 7.18 -4.99 8.08
CA HIS A 21 6.83 -6.32 7.59
C HIS A 21 5.32 -6.51 7.70
N THR A 22 4.69 -6.92 6.63
CA THR A 22 3.27 -7.24 6.62
C THR A 22 3.02 -8.45 5.73
N PRO A 23 2.38 -9.52 6.24
CA PRO A 23 1.99 -10.64 5.40
C PRO A 23 0.72 -10.29 4.63
N GLY A 24 0.85 -10.22 3.30
CA GLY A 24 -0.28 -9.97 2.43
C GLY A 24 -1.15 -11.23 2.24
N PRO A 25 -2.38 -11.07 1.74
CA PRO A 25 -3.23 -12.21 1.44
C PRO A 25 -2.81 -12.93 0.17
N VAL A 26 -2.97 -14.25 0.15
CA VAL A 26 -2.89 -15.03 -1.07
C VAL A 26 -4.20 -14.86 -1.83
N TRP A 27 -4.11 -14.59 -3.14
CA TRP A 27 -5.32 -14.42 -3.95
C TRP A 27 -6.05 -15.74 -4.16
N GLN A 28 -7.35 -15.77 -3.84
CA GLN A 28 -8.21 -16.93 -3.97
C GLN A 28 -9.54 -16.53 -4.64
N GLY A 29 -9.47 -15.67 -5.65
CA GLY A 29 -10.64 -15.26 -6.42
C GLY A 29 -11.41 -14.05 -5.91
N GLY A 30 -11.00 -13.46 -4.78
CA GLY A 30 -11.61 -12.25 -4.24
C GLY A 30 -12.75 -12.48 -3.26
N GLY A 31 -13.17 -13.73 -3.03
CA GLY A 31 -14.27 -14.06 -2.13
C GLY A 31 -13.87 -14.43 -0.71
N MET A 32 -12.57 -14.39 -0.40
CA MET A 32 -12.04 -14.79 0.91
C MET A 32 -11.60 -13.59 1.77
N GLY A 33 -12.15 -12.41 1.49
CA GLY A 33 -11.80 -11.20 2.25
C GLY A 33 -10.46 -10.56 1.87
N GLU A 34 -9.87 -10.96 0.75
CA GLU A 34 -8.55 -10.48 0.34
C GLU A 34 -8.47 -8.96 0.20
N PRO A 35 -9.49 -8.26 -0.38
CA PRO A 35 -9.41 -6.80 -0.45
C PRO A 35 -9.32 -6.14 0.91
N ALA A 36 -10.09 -6.59 1.90
CA ALA A 36 -10.06 -6.06 3.25
C ALA A 36 -8.72 -6.34 3.94
N ILE A 37 -8.18 -7.55 3.75
CA ILE A 37 -6.88 -7.93 4.32
C ILE A 37 -5.76 -7.10 3.69
N LEU A 38 -5.79 -6.91 2.37
CA LEU A 38 -4.78 -6.09 1.68
C LEU A 38 -4.85 -4.64 2.14
N ALA A 39 -6.04 -4.07 2.26
CA ALA A 39 -6.20 -2.72 2.80
C ALA A 39 -5.64 -2.62 4.23
N SER A 40 -5.88 -3.63 5.06
CA SER A 40 -5.34 -3.69 6.41
C SER A 40 -3.81 -3.74 6.43
N CYS A 41 -3.17 -4.41 5.47
CA CYS A 41 -1.72 -4.41 5.33
C CYS A 41 -1.18 -2.99 5.17
N TYR A 42 -1.73 -2.25 4.24
CA TYR A 42 -1.29 -0.86 3.99
C TYR A 42 -1.58 0.02 5.20
N ARG A 43 -2.78 -0.08 5.76
CA ARG A 43 -3.17 0.74 6.92
C ARG A 43 -2.31 0.45 8.14
N SER A 44 -2.01 -0.81 8.41
CA SER A 44 -1.18 -1.20 9.56
C SER A 44 0.24 -0.66 9.42
N CYS A 45 0.83 -0.72 8.22
CA CYS A 45 2.14 -0.14 7.95
C CYS A 45 2.12 1.38 8.12
N LEU A 46 1.11 2.05 7.59
CA LEU A 46 0.98 3.51 7.72
C LEU A 46 0.80 3.93 9.18
N THR A 47 0.01 3.17 9.95
CA THR A 47 -0.19 3.43 11.37
C THR A 47 1.13 3.33 12.14
N LEU A 48 1.92 2.27 11.91
CA LEU A 48 3.23 2.13 12.54
C LEU A 48 4.17 3.26 12.13
N ALA A 49 4.15 3.64 10.86
CA ALA A 49 4.97 4.75 10.38
C ALA A 49 4.62 6.06 11.10
N ALA A 50 3.34 6.35 11.26
CA ALA A 50 2.89 7.54 11.98
C ALA A 50 3.29 7.49 13.46
N GLU A 51 3.11 6.35 14.12
CA GLU A 51 3.48 6.18 15.53
C GLU A 51 4.98 6.37 15.78
N HIS A 52 5.81 5.98 14.83
CA HIS A 52 7.28 6.08 14.93
C HIS A 52 7.84 7.32 14.23
N ASN A 53 7.00 8.26 13.83
CA ASN A 53 7.39 9.50 13.17
C ASN A 53 8.23 9.26 11.90
N ILE A 54 7.88 8.24 11.14
CA ILE A 54 8.51 7.92 9.85
C ILE A 54 7.90 8.81 8.78
N ARG A 55 8.70 9.75 8.26
CA ARG A 55 8.21 10.78 7.33
C ARG A 55 8.11 10.31 5.89
N THR A 56 8.98 9.41 5.48
CA THR A 56 8.98 8.88 4.11
C THR A 56 8.89 7.36 4.16
N LEU A 57 7.98 6.80 3.37
CA LEU A 57 7.70 5.37 3.35
C LEU A 57 7.59 4.88 1.92
N ASP A 58 8.33 3.82 1.61
CA ASP A 58 8.28 3.16 0.30
C ASP A 58 7.60 1.82 0.46
N PHE A 59 6.59 1.57 -0.36
CA PHE A 59 5.91 0.27 -0.42
C PHE A 59 6.33 -0.50 -1.66
N SER A 60 6.47 -1.83 -1.50
CA SER A 60 6.34 -2.73 -2.65
C SER A 60 4.86 -3.00 -2.93
N SER A 61 4.56 -3.54 -4.11
CA SER A 61 3.19 -3.92 -4.46
C SER A 61 2.83 -5.21 -3.73
N ILE A 62 2.15 -5.11 -2.59
CA ILE A 62 1.85 -6.24 -1.70
C ILE A 62 0.96 -7.26 -2.43
N SER A 63 1.28 -8.55 -2.27
CA SER A 63 0.53 -9.71 -2.77
C SER A 63 0.50 -9.88 -4.30
N THR A 64 1.12 -9.02 -5.08
CA THR A 64 1.04 -9.07 -6.54
C THR A 64 2.09 -9.97 -7.20
N GLY A 65 3.02 -10.51 -6.43
CA GLY A 65 4.00 -11.48 -6.92
C GLY A 65 3.47 -12.92 -6.84
N ILE A 66 4.14 -13.77 -6.07
CA ILE A 66 3.81 -15.18 -5.90
C ILE A 66 2.37 -15.39 -5.41
N TYR A 67 1.86 -14.48 -4.58
CA TYR A 67 0.50 -14.59 -4.04
C TYR A 67 -0.60 -14.31 -5.07
N GLY A 68 -0.25 -13.84 -6.26
CA GLY A 68 -1.13 -13.81 -7.43
C GLY A 68 -2.27 -12.81 -7.40
N TYR A 69 -2.26 -11.84 -6.51
CA TYR A 69 -3.28 -10.81 -6.49
C TYR A 69 -3.27 -10.03 -7.82
N PRO A 70 -4.40 -9.90 -8.52
CA PRO A 70 -4.43 -9.16 -9.78
C PRO A 70 -3.99 -7.72 -9.60
N LEU A 71 -3.02 -7.28 -10.39
CA LEU A 71 -2.35 -6.01 -10.19
C LEU A 71 -3.30 -4.79 -10.24
N PRO A 72 -4.25 -4.68 -11.20
CA PRO A 72 -5.18 -3.55 -11.20
C PRO A 72 -6.04 -3.48 -9.94
N LEU A 73 -6.49 -4.61 -9.43
CA LEU A 73 -7.28 -4.66 -8.20
C LEU A 73 -6.44 -4.29 -6.99
N ALA A 74 -5.22 -4.81 -6.92
CA ALA A 74 -4.29 -4.50 -5.84
C ALA A 74 -3.92 -3.00 -5.83
N ALA A 75 -3.67 -2.42 -7.00
CA ALA A 75 -3.36 -1.00 -7.12
C ALA A 75 -4.50 -0.13 -6.62
N THR A 76 -5.75 -0.48 -6.93
CA THR A 76 -6.92 0.24 -6.46
C THR A 76 -7.00 0.23 -4.94
N VAL A 77 -6.84 -0.95 -4.31
CA VAL A 77 -6.87 -1.08 -2.86
C VAL A 77 -5.74 -0.27 -2.21
N ALA A 78 -4.51 -0.39 -2.75
CA ALA A 78 -3.35 0.31 -2.22
C ALA A 78 -3.54 1.83 -2.25
N LEU A 79 -3.88 2.37 -3.41
CA LEU A 79 -4.01 3.82 -3.58
C LEU A 79 -5.14 4.40 -2.75
N ARG A 80 -6.31 3.75 -2.73
CA ARG A 80 -7.44 4.21 -1.92
C ARG A 80 -7.11 4.20 -0.43
N THR A 81 -6.47 3.14 0.05
CA THR A 81 -6.11 3.01 1.46
C THR A 81 -5.08 4.04 1.88
N ILE A 82 -4.02 4.21 1.07
CA ILE A 82 -2.96 5.18 1.34
C ILE A 82 -3.53 6.60 1.36
N MET A 83 -4.33 6.96 0.37
CA MET A 83 -4.88 8.31 0.27
C MET A 83 -5.88 8.61 1.38
N ALA A 84 -6.71 7.64 1.76
CA ALA A 84 -7.63 7.81 2.88
C ALA A 84 -6.88 8.05 4.20
N PHE A 85 -5.78 7.31 4.42
CA PHE A 85 -4.96 7.49 5.61
C PHE A 85 -4.30 8.87 5.63
N LEU A 86 -3.68 9.28 4.52
CA LEU A 86 -2.96 10.55 4.43
C LEU A 86 -3.89 11.77 4.54
N ALA A 87 -5.16 11.62 4.21
CA ALA A 87 -6.14 12.70 4.38
C ALA A 87 -6.35 13.07 5.85
N ASP A 88 -6.17 12.11 6.77
CA ASP A 88 -6.43 12.29 8.20
C ASP A 88 -5.15 12.33 9.06
N HIS A 89 -3.98 12.11 8.46
CA HIS A 89 -2.72 12.00 9.20
C HIS A 89 -1.62 12.80 8.52
N PRO A 90 -0.88 13.65 9.26
CA PRO A 90 0.23 14.43 8.68
C PRO A 90 1.49 13.58 8.41
N ILE A 91 1.60 12.40 9.00
CA ILE A 91 2.76 11.50 8.85
C ILE A 91 2.26 10.12 8.45
N PRO A 92 2.90 9.47 7.44
CA PRO A 92 4.07 9.93 6.69
C PRO A 92 3.76 11.12 5.76
N GLU A 93 4.79 11.95 5.53
CA GLU A 93 4.68 13.11 4.64
C GLU A 93 4.70 12.71 3.16
N ARG A 94 5.41 11.62 2.85
CA ARG A 94 5.55 11.11 1.49
C ARG A 94 5.53 9.58 1.48
N VAL A 95 4.71 9.03 0.60
CA VAL A 95 4.61 7.60 0.34
C VAL A 95 4.89 7.35 -1.13
N ARG A 96 5.78 6.39 -1.41
CA ARG A 96 6.09 5.97 -2.78
C ARG A 96 5.74 4.50 -2.97
N MET A 97 5.22 4.18 -4.14
CA MET A 97 5.03 2.80 -4.57
C MET A 97 6.20 2.42 -5.46
N VAL A 98 7.02 1.48 -5.03
CA VAL A 98 8.17 1.00 -5.78
C VAL A 98 7.76 -0.23 -6.57
N CYS A 99 7.83 -0.16 -7.89
CA CYS A 99 7.42 -1.23 -8.78
C CYS A 99 8.65 -1.87 -9.43
N HIS A 100 8.59 -3.20 -9.64
CA HIS A 100 9.72 -3.95 -10.22
C HIS A 100 9.75 -3.91 -11.75
N SER A 101 8.71 -3.39 -12.40
CA SER A 101 8.65 -3.31 -13.85
C SER A 101 7.91 -2.04 -14.28
N GLU A 102 8.20 -1.60 -15.50
CA GLU A 102 7.49 -0.47 -16.11
C GLU A 102 6.00 -0.81 -16.30
N ALA A 103 5.69 -2.06 -16.65
CA ALA A 103 4.31 -2.51 -16.79
C ALA A 103 3.52 -2.36 -15.49
N ALA A 104 4.11 -2.74 -14.35
CA ALA A 104 3.48 -2.57 -13.05
C ALA A 104 3.32 -1.09 -12.70
N ALA A 105 4.35 -0.28 -12.93
CA ALA A 105 4.28 1.16 -12.68
C ALA A 105 3.18 1.82 -13.53
N ALA A 106 3.03 1.39 -14.79
CA ALA A 106 1.97 1.90 -15.66
C ALA A 106 0.57 1.61 -15.11
N VAL A 107 0.36 0.43 -14.52
CA VAL A 107 -0.93 0.08 -13.91
C VAL A 107 -1.23 1.03 -12.74
N TYR A 108 -0.25 1.30 -11.88
CA TYR A 108 -0.44 2.24 -10.76
C TYR A 108 -0.75 3.65 -11.26
N ARG A 109 -0.04 4.13 -12.30
CA ARG A 109 -0.31 5.45 -12.88
C ARG A 109 -1.71 5.53 -13.49
N GLN A 110 -2.13 4.51 -14.23
CA GLN A 110 -3.47 4.46 -14.82
C GLN A 110 -4.56 4.44 -13.75
N THR A 111 -4.37 3.63 -12.71
CA THR A 111 -5.31 3.54 -11.60
C THR A 111 -5.44 4.88 -10.87
N TRP A 112 -4.33 5.55 -10.62
CA TRP A 112 -4.30 6.87 -10.01
C TRP A 112 -5.05 7.90 -10.87
N ASN A 113 -4.79 7.92 -12.17
CA ASN A 113 -5.42 8.89 -13.07
C ASN A 113 -6.93 8.71 -13.14
N LEU A 114 -7.41 7.47 -13.20
CA LEU A 114 -8.86 7.17 -13.20
C LEU A 114 -9.51 7.62 -11.89
N TRP A 115 -8.92 7.28 -10.76
CA TRP A 115 -9.43 7.67 -9.45
C TRP A 115 -9.43 9.19 -9.28
N TYR A 116 -8.36 9.85 -9.67
CA TYR A 116 -8.24 11.31 -9.57
C TYR A 116 -9.28 12.01 -10.44
N ALA A 117 -9.52 11.51 -11.64
CA ALA A 117 -10.54 12.06 -12.53
C ALA A 117 -11.95 11.91 -11.94
N GLU A 118 -12.28 10.74 -11.38
CA GLU A 118 -13.56 10.51 -10.71
C GLU A 118 -13.79 11.47 -9.54
N GLU A 119 -12.79 11.64 -8.68
CA GLU A 119 -12.88 12.57 -7.55
C GLU A 119 -13.04 14.02 -8.01
N LYS A 120 -12.34 14.41 -9.05
CA LYS A 120 -12.42 15.74 -9.61
C LYS A 120 -13.82 16.02 -10.17
N ASP A 121 -14.41 15.04 -10.84
CA ASP A 121 -15.78 15.14 -11.37
C ASP A 121 -16.81 15.28 -10.24
N GLN A 122 -16.62 14.57 -9.14
CA GLN A 122 -17.52 14.66 -7.98
C GLN A 122 -17.43 16.00 -7.25
N ARG A 123 -16.35 16.73 -7.39
CA ARG A 123 -16.17 18.05 -6.77
C ARG A 123 -16.75 19.19 -7.60
N LEU A 124 -17.08 18.90 -8.84
CA LEU A 124 -17.71 19.87 -9.72
C LEU A 124 -19.23 19.80 -9.61
#